data_26628e446aacfb12d25af5a736167c54
#
_entry.id   26628e446aacfb12d25af5a736167c54
#
_cell.length_a   1.000
_cell.length_b   1.000
_cell.length_c   1.000
_cell.angle_alpha   90.00
_cell.angle_beta   90.00
_cell.angle_gamma   90.00
#
_symmetry.space_group_name_H-M   'P 1'
#
loop_
_entity.id
_entity.type
_entity.pdbx_description
1 polymer ?
#
loop_
_entity_poly.entity_id
_entity_poly.type
_entity_poly.pdbx_seq_one_letter_code
_entity_poly.pdbx_strand_id
1 'polypeptide(L)'
;MCIRDSTDAVQAYGHVPINVDDLHIDMMSASGHKINGPKGIGFLYIRTGVKIRSFIHGGAQERKRRAGTENVPGIVGFGKAAEIAAANMEERIKYESELRDYLMDRVIAEIPYARINGRRENRLPNNANFSFQFIEGESMLIMLDDKGICGSSGSACTSGSLDPSHVLLAIGLPHEIAHGSLRLTLSEETTKEDIDYTVDNLKAIVARLRSMSPLYEDFIKHQAK
;
A
#
# COMPACT_ATOMS: atom_id res chain seq x y z
N MET A 1 -12.12 -9.61 -29.73
CA MET A 1 -11.65 -10.33 -28.52
C MET A 1 -12.46 -9.79 -27.37
N CYS A 2 -13.24 -10.60 -26.66
CA CYS A 2 -13.96 -10.12 -25.48
C CYS A 2 -12.99 -10.10 -24.31
N ILE A 3 -12.53 -8.92 -23.91
CA ILE A 3 -11.73 -8.68 -22.71
C ILE A 3 -12.73 -8.47 -21.56
N ARG A 4 -12.43 -9.03 -20.41
CA ARG A 4 -13.12 -8.75 -19.14
C ARG A 4 -12.19 -7.95 -18.27
N ASP A 5 -12.64 -6.77 -17.86
CA ASP A 5 -11.84 -5.90 -17.01
C ASP A 5 -12.08 -6.28 -15.55
N SER A 6 -11.08 -6.92 -14.97
CA SER A 6 -11.08 -7.32 -13.57
C SER A 6 -10.03 -6.54 -12.80
N THR A 7 -10.39 -6.01 -11.64
CA THR A 7 -9.46 -5.29 -10.78
C THR A 7 -9.48 -5.83 -9.35
N ASP A 8 -8.31 -5.91 -8.74
CA ASP A 8 -8.16 -5.98 -7.29
C ASP A 8 -8.22 -4.57 -6.73
N ALA A 9 -9.35 -4.21 -6.12
CA ALA A 9 -9.56 -2.91 -5.50
C ALA A 9 -9.40 -2.94 -3.97
N VAL A 10 -8.74 -3.97 -3.42
CA VAL A 10 -8.57 -4.13 -1.96
C VAL A 10 -7.94 -2.90 -1.31
N GLN A 11 -7.03 -2.22 -1.98
CA GLN A 11 -6.41 -0.99 -1.48
C GLN A 11 -7.13 0.29 -1.93
N ALA A 12 -8.01 0.21 -2.93
CA ALA A 12 -8.71 1.38 -3.47
C ALA A 12 -10.12 1.55 -2.89
N TYR A 13 -10.81 0.44 -2.62
CA TYR A 13 -12.17 0.46 -2.08
C TYR A 13 -12.22 1.18 -0.73
N GLY A 14 -13.09 2.18 -0.64
CA GLY A 14 -13.21 3.03 0.55
C GLY A 14 -12.15 4.14 0.66
N HIS A 15 -11.12 4.17 -0.19
CA HIS A 15 -10.07 5.21 -0.19
C HIS A 15 -10.15 6.15 -1.39
N VAL A 16 -10.80 5.74 -2.48
CA VAL A 16 -11.07 6.59 -3.65
C VAL A 16 -12.48 6.32 -4.16
N PRO A 17 -13.14 7.30 -4.84
CA PRO A 17 -14.43 7.08 -5.48
C PRO A 17 -14.30 6.00 -6.57
N ILE A 18 -15.19 5.02 -6.55
CA ILE A 18 -15.27 3.97 -7.57
C ILE A 18 -16.69 3.92 -8.12
N ASN A 19 -16.85 4.23 -9.39
CA ASN A 19 -18.05 3.95 -10.16
C ASN A 19 -17.73 2.88 -11.19
N VAL A 20 -18.29 1.69 -11.02
CA VAL A 20 -17.99 0.53 -11.86
C VAL A 20 -18.46 0.70 -13.31
N ASP A 21 -19.44 1.58 -13.57
CA ASP A 21 -19.92 1.86 -14.91
C ASP A 21 -19.01 2.83 -15.64
N ASP A 22 -18.62 3.93 -15.01
CA ASP A 22 -17.71 4.93 -15.58
C ASP A 22 -16.31 4.36 -15.82
N LEU A 23 -15.87 3.46 -14.95
CA LEU A 23 -14.57 2.79 -15.04
C LEU A 23 -14.61 1.51 -15.90
N HIS A 24 -15.76 1.14 -16.44
CA HIS A 24 -15.97 -0.07 -17.26
C HIS A 24 -15.51 -1.37 -16.59
N ILE A 25 -15.63 -1.48 -15.26
CA ILE A 25 -15.19 -2.64 -14.49
C ILE A 25 -16.20 -3.76 -14.62
N ASP A 26 -15.76 -4.93 -15.05
CA ASP A 26 -16.58 -6.16 -15.12
C ASP A 26 -16.56 -6.95 -13.81
N MET A 27 -15.42 -6.99 -13.13
CA MET A 27 -15.26 -7.65 -11.82
C MET A 27 -14.33 -6.83 -10.92
N MET A 28 -14.67 -6.77 -9.64
CA MET A 28 -13.86 -6.07 -8.65
C MET A 28 -13.85 -6.80 -7.32
N SER A 29 -12.67 -7.03 -6.74
CA SER A 29 -12.52 -7.57 -5.40
C SER A 29 -12.23 -6.47 -4.37
N ALA A 30 -12.75 -6.65 -3.15
CA ALA A 30 -12.43 -5.82 -2.01
C ALA A 30 -12.39 -6.65 -0.71
N SER A 31 -11.76 -6.11 0.34
CA SER A 31 -11.62 -6.79 1.62
C SER A 31 -11.95 -5.85 2.79
N GLY A 32 -12.76 -6.34 3.73
CA GLY A 32 -13.28 -5.54 4.85
C GLY A 32 -12.19 -4.97 5.76
N HIS A 33 -11.13 -5.75 6.03
CA HIS A 33 -10.08 -5.33 6.95
C HIS A 33 -9.22 -4.14 6.43
N LYS A 34 -9.36 -3.75 5.17
CA LYS A 34 -8.66 -2.59 4.60
C LYS A 34 -9.40 -1.27 4.81
N ILE A 35 -10.63 -1.33 5.27
CA ILE A 35 -11.44 -0.18 5.64
C ILE A 35 -11.93 -0.28 7.11
N ASN A 36 -11.07 -0.81 7.99
CA ASN A 36 -11.36 -0.99 9.42
C ASN A 36 -12.54 -1.93 9.74
N GLY A 37 -12.92 -2.76 8.77
CA GLY A 37 -13.93 -3.81 8.94
C GLY A 37 -13.33 -5.14 9.46
N PRO A 38 -14.15 -6.17 9.66
CA PRO A 38 -13.69 -7.47 10.14
C PRO A 38 -12.71 -8.14 9.18
N LYS A 39 -11.78 -8.92 9.73
CA LYS A 39 -10.94 -9.83 8.95
C LYS A 39 -11.77 -11.03 8.47
N GLY A 40 -11.33 -11.67 7.39
CA GLY A 40 -11.97 -12.88 6.86
C GLY A 40 -13.25 -12.64 6.07
N ILE A 41 -13.55 -11.40 5.72
CA ILE A 41 -14.68 -11.01 4.87
C ILE A 41 -14.24 -10.08 3.74
N GLY A 42 -14.81 -10.27 2.56
CA GLY A 42 -14.63 -9.46 1.37
C GLY A 42 -15.78 -9.66 0.41
N PHE A 43 -15.79 -8.95 -0.70
CA PHE A 43 -16.74 -9.17 -1.78
C PHE A 43 -16.06 -9.28 -3.14
N LEU A 44 -16.77 -9.91 -4.07
CA LEU A 44 -16.49 -9.86 -5.49
C LEU A 44 -17.69 -9.23 -6.21
N TYR A 45 -17.52 -8.03 -6.73
CA TYR A 45 -18.48 -7.45 -7.67
C TYR A 45 -18.37 -8.19 -9.01
N ILE A 46 -19.50 -8.48 -9.61
CA ILE A 46 -19.59 -9.15 -10.92
C ILE A 46 -20.69 -8.43 -11.70
N ARG A 47 -20.32 -7.79 -12.80
CA ARG A 47 -21.27 -7.11 -13.71
C ARG A 47 -22.30 -8.10 -14.24
N THR A 48 -23.53 -7.63 -14.37
CA THR A 48 -24.62 -8.42 -14.95
C THR A 48 -24.25 -8.92 -16.34
N GLY A 49 -24.44 -10.20 -16.59
CA GLY A 49 -24.07 -10.88 -17.85
C GLY A 49 -22.66 -11.48 -17.85
N VAL A 50 -21.77 -11.13 -16.93
CA VAL A 50 -20.48 -11.76 -16.78
C VAL A 50 -20.65 -13.14 -16.13
N LYS A 51 -20.14 -14.18 -16.80
CA LYS A 51 -20.20 -15.57 -16.33
C LYS A 51 -18.88 -15.95 -15.67
N ILE A 52 -18.97 -16.45 -14.44
CA ILE A 52 -17.85 -17.05 -13.72
C ILE A 52 -18.16 -18.52 -13.37
N ARG A 53 -17.13 -19.31 -13.16
CA ARG A 53 -17.25 -20.66 -12.58
C ARG A 53 -16.93 -20.59 -11.09
N SER A 54 -17.70 -21.33 -10.28
CA SER A 54 -17.39 -21.48 -8.86
C SER A 54 -16.01 -22.13 -8.71
N PHE A 55 -15.18 -21.57 -7.84
CA PHE A 55 -13.92 -22.17 -7.43
C PHE A 55 -14.08 -23.02 -6.16
N ILE A 56 -15.00 -22.62 -5.26
CA ILE A 56 -15.33 -23.39 -4.06
C ILE A 56 -16.66 -24.08 -4.30
N HIS A 57 -16.63 -25.42 -4.37
CA HIS A 57 -17.76 -26.26 -4.69
C HIS A 57 -18.50 -26.72 -3.42
N GLY A 58 -19.81 -26.94 -3.51
CA GLY A 58 -20.68 -27.43 -2.42
C GLY A 58 -22.10 -26.91 -2.57
N GLY A 59 -22.66 -26.31 -1.53
CA GLY A 59 -24.02 -25.78 -1.52
C GLY A 59 -24.26 -24.62 -2.49
N ALA A 60 -25.49 -24.15 -2.55
CA ALA A 60 -25.95 -23.17 -3.54
C ALA A 60 -25.82 -21.71 -3.06
N GLN A 61 -25.05 -21.47 -1.99
CA GLN A 61 -24.84 -20.13 -1.46
C GLN A 61 -24.24 -19.20 -2.52
N GLU A 62 -24.34 -17.90 -2.30
CA GLU A 62 -23.86 -16.85 -3.23
C GLU A 62 -24.32 -17.11 -4.68
N ARG A 63 -25.58 -17.53 -4.87
CA ARG A 63 -26.17 -17.84 -6.18
C ARG A 63 -25.38 -18.91 -6.94
N LYS A 64 -24.88 -19.95 -6.26
CA LYS A 64 -24.02 -21.03 -6.78
C LYS A 64 -22.64 -20.57 -7.25
N ARG A 65 -22.18 -19.39 -6.83
CA ARG A 65 -20.86 -18.86 -7.21
C ARG A 65 -19.78 -19.17 -6.18
N ARG A 66 -20.18 -19.35 -4.89
CA ARG A 66 -19.28 -19.68 -3.79
C ARG A 66 -20.06 -20.45 -2.73
N ALA A 67 -19.71 -21.68 -2.51
CA ALA A 67 -20.34 -22.52 -1.52
C ALA A 67 -19.85 -22.23 -0.10
N GLY A 68 -20.63 -22.63 0.89
CA GLY A 68 -20.38 -22.45 2.33
C GLY A 68 -21.33 -21.47 2.96
N THR A 69 -21.65 -21.70 4.23
CA THR A 69 -22.56 -20.84 5.03
C THR A 69 -22.02 -19.40 5.05
N GLU A 70 -22.91 -18.44 4.86
CA GLU A 70 -22.58 -17.03 4.85
C GLU A 70 -22.09 -16.60 6.24
N ASN A 71 -20.97 -15.85 6.29
CA ASN A 71 -20.46 -15.22 7.50
C ASN A 71 -21.26 -13.96 7.81
N VAL A 72 -22.49 -14.13 8.31
CA VAL A 72 -23.41 -12.99 8.54
C VAL A 72 -22.81 -11.91 9.44
N PRO A 73 -22.17 -12.21 10.59
CA PRO A 73 -21.52 -11.17 11.40
C PRO A 73 -20.45 -10.39 10.63
N GLY A 74 -19.64 -11.09 9.85
CA GLY A 74 -18.61 -10.46 9.00
C GLY A 74 -19.22 -9.57 7.90
N ILE A 75 -20.31 -10.03 7.26
CA ILE A 75 -21.03 -9.28 6.23
C ILE A 75 -21.60 -7.98 6.81
N VAL A 76 -22.27 -8.05 7.96
CA VAL A 76 -22.84 -6.88 8.65
C VAL A 76 -21.75 -5.89 9.08
N GLY A 77 -20.65 -6.40 9.66
CA GLY A 77 -19.51 -5.56 10.04
C GLY A 77 -18.83 -4.91 8.85
N PHE A 78 -18.68 -5.62 7.72
CA PHE A 78 -18.14 -5.04 6.49
C PHE A 78 -19.11 -3.98 5.90
N GLY A 79 -20.41 -4.23 5.89
CA GLY A 79 -21.41 -3.26 5.45
C GLY A 79 -21.33 -1.96 6.26
N LYS A 80 -21.19 -2.05 7.59
CA LYS A 80 -21.04 -0.88 8.45
C LYS A 80 -19.74 -0.13 8.21
N ALA A 81 -18.63 -0.85 8.03
CA ALA A 81 -17.35 -0.23 7.69
C ALA A 81 -17.41 0.49 6.34
N ALA A 82 -18.07 -0.09 5.34
CA ALA A 82 -18.28 0.53 4.04
C ALA A 82 -19.13 1.81 4.12
N GLU A 83 -20.21 1.80 4.92
CA GLU A 83 -21.05 2.98 5.18
C GLU A 83 -20.23 4.13 5.78
N ILE A 84 -19.42 3.83 6.82
CA ILE A 84 -18.54 4.83 7.47
C ILE A 84 -17.50 5.36 6.50
N ALA A 85 -16.85 4.46 5.75
CA ALA A 85 -15.84 4.83 4.77
C ALA A 85 -16.40 5.76 3.66
N ALA A 86 -17.64 5.51 3.22
CA ALA A 86 -18.28 6.33 2.19
C ALA A 86 -18.71 7.71 2.73
N ALA A 87 -19.22 7.77 3.97
CA ALA A 87 -19.73 9.02 4.55
C ALA A 87 -18.65 10.13 4.66
N ASN A 88 -17.40 9.76 4.94
CA ASN A 88 -16.30 10.71 5.19
C ASN A 88 -15.24 10.68 4.08
N MET A 89 -15.53 10.08 2.93
CA MET A 89 -14.52 9.78 1.90
C MET A 89 -13.80 11.03 1.38
N GLU A 90 -14.52 12.07 1.01
CA GLU A 90 -13.93 13.27 0.40
C GLU A 90 -13.01 14.01 1.39
N GLU A 91 -13.48 14.17 2.63
CA GLU A 91 -12.69 14.83 3.68
C GLU A 91 -11.42 14.03 4.01
N ARG A 92 -11.54 12.72 4.13
CA ARG A 92 -10.43 11.83 4.38
C ARG A 92 -9.41 11.82 3.23
N ILE A 93 -9.86 11.77 1.97
CA ILE A 93 -8.97 11.86 0.80
C ILE A 93 -8.16 13.14 0.84
N LYS A 94 -8.79 14.27 1.14
CA LYS A 94 -8.11 15.57 1.24
C LYS A 94 -7.07 15.54 2.35
N TYR A 95 -7.47 15.16 3.56
CA TYR A 95 -6.61 15.12 4.73
C TYR A 95 -5.39 14.21 4.56
N GLU A 96 -5.62 12.95 4.16
CA GLU A 96 -4.55 11.98 3.94
C GLU A 96 -3.62 12.40 2.80
N SER A 97 -4.14 13.02 1.74
CA SER A 97 -3.34 13.51 0.63
C SER A 97 -2.42 14.66 1.04
N GLU A 98 -2.91 15.60 1.85
CA GLU A 98 -2.10 16.71 2.38
C GLU A 98 -0.97 16.19 3.26
N LEU A 99 -1.26 15.24 4.17
CA LEU A 99 -0.24 14.63 5.03
C LEU A 99 0.76 13.78 4.23
N ARG A 100 0.29 13.00 3.26
CA ARG A 100 1.16 12.22 2.37
C ARG A 100 2.13 13.11 1.60
N ASP A 101 1.62 14.19 1.03
CA ASP A 101 2.44 15.11 0.24
C ASP A 101 3.46 15.83 1.14
N TYR A 102 3.06 16.21 2.34
CA TYR A 102 3.97 16.75 3.36
C TYR A 102 5.08 15.75 3.73
N LEU A 103 4.73 14.48 3.98
CA LEU A 103 5.69 13.41 4.23
C LEU A 103 6.67 13.25 3.05
N MET A 104 6.16 13.24 1.83
CA MET A 104 6.97 13.10 0.63
C MET A 104 7.93 14.28 0.44
N ASP A 105 7.47 15.51 0.68
CA ASP A 105 8.29 16.70 0.56
C ASP A 105 9.43 16.69 1.57
N ARG A 106 9.13 16.39 2.84
CA ARG A 106 10.15 16.30 3.87
C ARG A 106 11.21 15.22 3.57
N VAL A 107 10.76 14.00 3.21
CA VAL A 107 11.69 12.90 2.91
C VAL A 107 12.64 13.28 1.76
N ILE A 108 12.13 13.85 0.68
CA ILE A 108 12.97 14.21 -0.48
C ILE A 108 13.89 15.39 -0.17
N ALA A 109 13.44 16.35 0.62
CA ALA A 109 14.25 17.53 0.97
C ALA A 109 15.35 17.19 2.00
N GLU A 110 15.10 16.28 2.93
CA GLU A 110 15.97 16.05 4.09
C GLU A 110 16.84 14.78 3.99
N ILE A 111 16.48 13.82 3.14
CA ILE A 111 17.21 12.56 3.02
C ILE A 111 17.82 12.45 1.61
N PRO A 112 19.12 12.74 1.45
CA PRO A 112 19.78 12.60 0.15
C PRO A 112 19.65 11.20 -0.43
N TYR A 113 19.64 11.07 -1.74
CA TYR A 113 19.54 9.78 -2.46
C TYR A 113 18.29 8.97 -2.09
N ALA A 114 17.24 9.66 -1.62
CA ALA A 114 15.88 9.12 -1.53
C ALA A 114 15.12 9.43 -2.82
N ARG A 115 14.17 8.56 -3.18
CA ARG A 115 13.26 8.79 -4.29
C ARG A 115 11.84 8.33 -3.94
N ILE A 116 10.84 8.99 -4.52
CA ILE A 116 9.45 8.52 -4.49
C ILE A 116 9.28 7.47 -5.59
N ASN A 117 8.67 6.35 -5.25
CA ASN A 117 8.30 5.32 -6.21
C ASN A 117 6.90 5.56 -6.77
N GLY A 118 6.77 5.42 -8.10
CA GLY A 118 5.55 5.77 -8.82
C GLY A 118 5.40 7.28 -9.04
N ARG A 119 4.21 7.68 -9.50
CA ARG A 119 3.89 9.10 -9.75
C ARG A 119 3.41 9.76 -8.46
N ARG A 120 3.54 11.07 -8.38
CA ARG A 120 3.03 11.89 -7.30
C ARG A 120 1.53 12.15 -7.47
N GLU A 121 1.12 12.41 -8.69
CA GLU A 121 -0.26 12.56 -9.09
C GLU A 121 -0.91 11.18 -9.32
N ASN A 122 -2.24 11.13 -9.23
CA ASN A 122 -3.06 9.92 -9.46
C ASN A 122 -2.60 8.74 -8.59
N ARG A 123 -2.37 9.01 -7.31
CA ARG A 123 -1.95 8.06 -6.30
C ARG A 123 -3.04 7.89 -5.24
N LEU A 124 -3.08 6.75 -4.58
CA LEU A 124 -3.90 6.57 -3.39
C LEU A 124 -3.57 7.63 -2.34
N PRO A 125 -4.56 8.23 -1.67
CA PRO A 125 -4.36 9.34 -0.74
C PRO A 125 -3.43 9.00 0.42
N ASN A 126 -3.49 7.77 0.89
CA ASN A 126 -2.80 7.29 2.09
C ASN A 126 -1.46 6.60 1.84
N ASN A 127 -0.99 6.48 0.60
CA ASN A 127 0.19 5.67 0.27
C ASN A 127 1.40 6.52 -0.09
N ALA A 128 2.46 6.43 0.72
CA ALA A 128 3.79 6.93 0.42
C ALA A 128 4.78 5.76 0.26
N ASN A 129 5.47 5.70 -0.88
CA ASN A 129 6.45 4.66 -1.14
C ASN A 129 7.75 5.29 -1.62
N PHE A 130 8.84 4.93 -0.96
CA PHE A 130 10.17 5.47 -1.20
C PHE A 130 11.16 4.36 -1.48
N SER A 131 12.29 4.70 -2.10
CA SER A 131 13.50 3.90 -2.08
C SER A 131 14.68 4.76 -1.65
N PHE A 132 15.50 4.21 -0.76
CA PHE A 132 16.71 4.83 -0.22
C PHE A 132 17.92 4.06 -0.74
N GLN A 133 18.82 4.72 -1.45
CA GLN A 133 20.00 4.06 -2.03
C GLN A 133 21.00 3.69 -0.92
N PHE A 134 21.74 2.61 -1.18
CA PHE A 134 22.85 2.10 -0.38
C PHE A 134 22.47 1.45 0.96
N ILE A 135 21.20 1.11 1.15
CA ILE A 135 20.70 0.44 2.37
C ILE A 135 19.70 -0.65 2.01
N GLU A 136 19.46 -1.54 2.95
CA GLU A 136 18.46 -2.60 2.87
C GLU A 136 17.19 -2.21 3.64
N GLY A 137 16.03 -2.50 3.04
CA GLY A 137 14.73 -2.18 3.62
C GLY A 137 14.45 -2.92 4.93
N GLU A 138 14.89 -4.17 5.07
CA GLU A 138 14.66 -4.96 6.28
C GLU A 138 15.35 -4.35 7.52
N SER A 139 16.63 -3.99 7.39
CA SER A 139 17.36 -3.32 8.46
C SER A 139 16.70 -2.00 8.86
N MET A 140 16.17 -1.26 7.90
CA MET A 140 15.43 -0.03 8.15
C MET A 140 14.12 -0.29 8.90
N LEU A 141 13.38 -1.36 8.54
CA LEU A 141 12.14 -1.72 9.23
C LEU A 141 12.38 -2.09 10.69
N ILE A 142 13.41 -2.88 10.98
CA ILE A 142 13.79 -3.25 12.37
C ILE A 142 14.09 -2.00 13.20
N MET A 143 14.83 -1.05 12.65
CA MET A 143 15.16 0.18 13.37
C MET A 143 13.97 1.13 13.51
N LEU A 144 13.01 1.14 12.57
CA LEU A 144 11.76 1.88 12.68
C LEU A 144 10.85 1.27 13.76
N ASP A 145 10.77 -0.08 13.81
CA ASP A 145 10.00 -0.80 14.83
C ASP A 145 10.49 -0.49 16.26
N ASP A 146 11.82 -0.40 16.47
CA ASP A 146 12.42 0.06 17.74
C ASP A 146 11.96 1.47 18.15
N LYS A 147 11.52 2.28 17.19
CA LYS A 147 10.96 3.62 17.41
C LYS A 147 9.43 3.64 17.46
N GLY A 148 8.78 2.49 17.41
CA GLY A 148 7.31 2.38 17.37
C GLY A 148 6.70 2.82 16.04
N ILE A 149 7.49 2.87 14.95
CA ILE A 149 7.04 3.27 13.62
C ILE A 149 6.83 2.02 12.77
N CYS A 150 5.58 1.78 12.38
CA CYS A 150 5.21 0.67 11.51
C CYS A 150 5.41 1.04 10.03
N GLY A 151 6.20 0.26 9.33
CA GLY A 151 6.44 0.37 7.90
C GLY A 151 6.38 -0.97 7.19
N SER A 152 6.57 -0.97 5.87
CA SER A 152 6.69 -2.21 5.09
C SER A 152 7.72 -2.03 3.99
N SER A 153 8.54 -3.03 3.74
CA SER A 153 9.41 -3.11 2.57
C SER A 153 8.85 -4.14 1.59
N GLY A 154 8.92 -3.88 0.30
CA GLY A 154 8.44 -4.80 -0.71
C GLY A 154 6.94 -5.10 -0.61
N SER A 155 6.58 -6.38 -0.77
CA SER A 155 5.21 -6.88 -0.58
C SER A 155 5.04 -7.40 0.84
N ALA A 156 4.10 -6.84 1.60
CA ALA A 156 3.78 -7.30 2.96
C ALA A 156 3.31 -8.77 3.01
N CYS A 157 2.81 -9.31 1.88
CA CYS A 157 2.33 -10.69 1.77
C CYS A 157 3.46 -11.70 1.49
N THR A 158 4.65 -11.24 1.08
CA THR A 158 5.81 -12.08 0.75
C THR A 158 6.98 -11.80 1.69
N SER A 159 6.70 -11.40 2.93
CA SER A 159 7.69 -11.01 3.95
C SER A 159 8.70 -12.10 4.36
N GLY A 160 8.76 -13.22 3.66
CA GLY A 160 9.81 -14.25 3.80
C GLY A 160 10.75 -14.34 2.60
N SER A 161 10.58 -13.50 1.57
CA SER A 161 11.46 -13.46 0.40
C SER A 161 12.46 -12.32 0.54
N LEU A 162 13.74 -12.62 0.36
CA LEU A 162 14.82 -11.63 0.25
C LEU A 162 14.76 -10.86 -1.08
N ASP A 163 13.83 -11.20 -1.98
CA ASP A 163 13.69 -10.56 -3.27
C ASP A 163 12.98 -9.20 -3.15
N PRO A 164 13.40 -8.19 -3.91
CA PRO A 164 12.72 -6.91 -3.96
C PRO A 164 11.33 -7.05 -4.57
N SER A 165 10.46 -6.08 -4.29
CA SER A 165 9.11 -6.05 -4.84
C SER A 165 9.10 -6.18 -6.37
N HIS A 166 8.42 -7.21 -6.89
CA HIS A 166 8.23 -7.38 -8.34
C HIS A 166 7.50 -6.18 -8.98
N VAL A 167 6.69 -5.45 -8.22
CA VAL A 167 6.02 -4.21 -8.68
C VAL A 167 7.05 -3.11 -8.91
N LEU A 168 8.02 -2.94 -7.99
CA LEU A 168 9.07 -1.94 -8.15
C LEU A 168 9.98 -2.27 -9.34
N LEU A 169 10.31 -3.54 -9.53
CA LEU A 169 11.04 -4.01 -10.71
C LEU A 169 10.26 -3.75 -12.01
N ALA A 170 8.95 -4.03 -12.01
CA ALA A 170 8.09 -3.84 -13.18
C ALA A 170 7.93 -2.36 -13.59
N ILE A 171 8.03 -1.42 -12.64
CA ILE A 171 8.06 0.02 -12.95
C ILE A 171 9.47 0.55 -13.25
N GLY A 172 10.44 -0.36 -13.43
CA GLY A 172 11.79 -0.05 -13.96
C GLY A 172 12.83 0.30 -12.89
N LEU A 173 12.62 -0.02 -11.62
CA LEU A 173 13.67 0.16 -10.62
C LEU A 173 14.71 -0.94 -10.76
N PRO A 174 16.02 -0.59 -10.74
CA PRO A 174 17.07 -1.58 -10.54
C PRO A 174 16.90 -2.33 -9.22
N HIS A 175 17.34 -3.59 -9.20
CA HIS A 175 17.23 -4.48 -8.05
C HIS A 175 17.80 -3.85 -6.76
N GLU A 176 18.98 -3.26 -6.85
CA GLU A 176 19.68 -2.59 -5.74
C GLU A 176 18.87 -1.44 -5.13
N ILE A 177 18.17 -0.65 -5.97
CA ILE A 177 17.35 0.47 -5.51
C ILE A 177 16.02 -0.05 -4.94
N ALA A 178 15.47 -1.10 -5.52
CA ALA A 178 14.23 -1.69 -5.07
C ALA A 178 14.37 -2.36 -3.69
N HIS A 179 15.55 -2.87 -3.34
CA HIS A 179 15.84 -3.42 -2.00
C HIS A 179 15.73 -2.40 -0.88
N GLY A 180 16.14 -1.15 -1.11
CA GLY A 180 16.03 -0.07 -0.13
C GLY A 180 14.63 0.56 -0.06
N SER A 181 13.58 -0.17 -0.40
CA SER A 181 12.22 0.38 -0.43
C SER A 181 11.56 0.40 0.94
N LEU A 182 10.77 1.45 1.18
CA LEU A 182 9.91 1.62 2.34
C LEU A 182 8.54 2.12 1.90
N ARG A 183 7.48 1.44 2.33
CA ARG A 183 6.11 1.91 2.21
C ARG A 183 5.60 2.34 3.57
N LEU A 184 5.14 3.57 3.64
CA LEU A 184 4.40 4.14 4.76
C LEU A 184 2.95 4.35 4.32
N THR A 185 2.00 3.93 5.15
CA THR A 185 0.57 4.05 4.88
C THR A 185 -0.05 4.87 6.00
N LEU A 186 -0.73 5.94 5.61
CA LEU A 186 -1.38 6.86 6.51
C LEU A 186 -2.84 6.45 6.77
N SER A 187 -3.43 7.02 7.78
CA SER A 187 -4.86 6.90 8.11
C SER A 187 -5.42 8.24 8.54
N GLU A 188 -6.72 8.31 8.74
CA GLU A 188 -7.41 9.46 9.31
C GLU A 188 -6.98 9.83 10.73
N GLU A 189 -6.31 8.90 11.44
CA GLU A 189 -5.76 9.11 12.78
C GLU A 189 -4.32 9.61 12.76
N THR A 190 -3.64 9.56 11.61
CA THR A 190 -2.25 10.03 11.47
C THR A 190 -2.19 11.55 11.60
N THR A 191 -1.33 12.05 12.49
CA THR A 191 -1.15 13.48 12.70
C THR A 191 0.08 14.02 11.97
N LYS A 192 0.21 15.33 11.91
CA LYS A 192 1.41 15.97 11.38
C LYS A 192 2.62 15.70 12.27
N GLU A 193 2.43 15.65 13.57
CA GLU A 193 3.43 15.33 14.57
C GLU A 193 3.98 13.90 14.38
N ASP A 194 3.12 12.94 14.02
CA ASP A 194 3.55 11.58 13.67
C ASP A 194 4.43 11.57 12.42
N ILE A 195 4.10 12.39 11.44
CA ILE A 195 4.93 12.56 10.22
C ILE A 195 6.28 13.16 10.59
N ASP A 196 6.30 14.23 11.39
CA ASP A 196 7.52 14.91 11.83
C ASP A 196 8.42 13.92 12.60
N TYR A 197 7.86 13.20 13.55
CA TYR A 197 8.56 12.15 14.30
C TYR A 197 9.12 11.06 13.40
N THR A 198 8.31 10.60 12.43
CA THR A 198 8.71 9.55 11.48
C THR A 198 9.88 10.00 10.62
N VAL A 199 9.83 11.20 10.04
CA VAL A 199 10.89 11.72 9.17
C VAL A 199 12.19 11.95 9.94
N ASP A 200 12.12 12.51 11.14
CA ASP A 200 13.32 12.77 11.97
C ASP A 200 14.03 11.46 12.34
N ASN A 201 13.28 10.42 12.74
CA ASN A 201 13.84 9.09 12.99
C ASN A 201 14.35 8.43 11.70
N LEU A 202 13.61 8.49 10.62
CA LEU A 202 14.02 7.90 9.33
C LEU A 202 15.33 8.50 8.82
N LYS A 203 15.50 9.81 8.94
CA LYS A 203 16.74 10.52 8.60
C LYS A 203 17.93 9.99 9.39
N ALA A 204 17.78 9.83 10.71
CA ALA A 204 18.83 9.30 11.57
C ALA A 204 19.14 7.82 11.25
N ILE A 205 18.12 7.01 11.00
CA ILE A 205 18.24 5.59 10.64
C ILE A 205 18.98 5.43 9.31
N VAL A 206 18.57 6.16 8.27
CA VAL A 206 19.21 6.12 6.94
C VAL A 206 20.66 6.54 7.02
N ALA A 207 20.97 7.62 7.77
CA ALA A 207 22.36 8.07 7.97
C ALA A 207 23.21 6.98 8.64
N ARG A 208 22.68 6.33 9.69
CA ARG A 208 23.36 5.25 10.38
C ARG A 208 23.60 4.02 9.49
N LEU A 209 22.58 3.57 8.76
CA LEU A 209 22.70 2.42 7.85
C LEU A 209 23.72 2.68 6.74
N ARG A 210 23.72 3.89 6.17
CA ARG A 210 24.72 4.28 5.17
C ARG A 210 26.13 4.34 5.72
N SER A 211 26.32 4.79 6.96
CA SER A 211 27.66 4.78 7.58
C SER A 211 28.27 3.39 7.77
N MET A 212 27.45 2.35 7.70
CA MET A 212 27.86 0.94 7.77
C MET A 212 27.87 0.25 6.38
N SER A 213 27.50 0.95 5.32
CA SER A 213 27.38 0.38 3.98
C SER A 213 28.66 0.56 3.17
N PRO A 214 29.37 -0.52 2.78
CA PRO A 214 30.53 -0.42 1.90
C PRO A 214 30.21 0.24 0.55
N LEU A 215 29.02 0.00 0.00
CA LEU A 215 28.56 0.59 -1.24
C LEU A 215 28.47 2.12 -1.15
N TYR A 216 28.03 2.64 -0.02
CA TYR A 216 27.97 4.09 0.21
C TYR A 216 29.37 4.69 0.37
N GLU A 217 30.26 4.01 1.09
CA GLU A 217 31.65 4.43 1.25
C GLU A 217 32.37 4.55 -0.10
N ASP A 218 32.23 3.53 -0.97
CA ASP A 218 32.82 3.53 -2.30
C ASP A 218 32.21 4.63 -3.19
N PHE A 219 30.91 4.84 -3.13
CA PHE A 219 30.23 5.90 -3.86
C PHE A 219 30.78 7.30 -3.49
N ILE A 220 30.93 7.59 -2.20
CA ILE A 220 31.47 8.88 -1.73
C ILE A 220 32.94 9.05 -2.18
N LYS A 221 33.76 8.01 -2.10
CA LYS A 221 35.15 8.06 -2.60
C LYS A 221 35.24 8.38 -4.09
N HIS A 222 34.30 7.90 -4.89
CA HIS A 222 34.26 8.19 -6.33
C HIS A 222 33.75 9.57 -6.67
N GLN A 223 32.89 10.18 -5.85
CA GLN A 223 32.44 11.56 -6.03
C GLN A 223 33.49 12.61 -5.61
N ALA A 224 34.45 12.24 -4.78
CA ALA A 224 35.50 13.12 -4.29
C ALA A 224 36.73 13.21 -5.24
N LYS A 225 36.71 12.45 -6.34
CA LYS A 225 37.69 12.49 -7.42
C LYS A 225 37.16 13.25 -8.64
#